data_74b2f3eaed1ef805a30a9488ea6eb028
#
_entry.id   74b2f3eaed1ef805a30a9488ea6eb028
#
_cell.length_a   1.000
_cell.length_b   1.000
_cell.length_c   1.000
_cell.angle_alpha   90.00
_cell.angle_beta   90.00
_cell.angle_gamma   90.00
#
_symmetry.space_group_name_H-M   'P 1'
#
loop_
_entity.id
_entity.type
_entity.pdbx_description
1 polymer ?
#
loop_
_entity_poly.entity_id
_entity_poly.type
_entity_poly.pdbx_seq_one_letter_code
_entity_poly.pdbx_strand_id
1 'polypeptide(L)'
;MLESLGLPIEVVVANDPFFGRVGKMMAANQRDEALKLEFVTPITSTEKPTAISSVNRHQDHFGVTFGIRSADGEVAHSACFAVGVDRTALALLHTHGLETDRWPAEVRARLWP
;
A
#
# COMPACT_ATOMS: atom_id res chain seq x y z
N MET A 1 -4.67 0.40 -11.41
CA MET A 1 -5.08 -0.95 -10.95
C MET A 1 -6.21 -0.89 -9.93
N LEU A 2 -6.01 -0.33 -8.73
CA LEU A 2 -7.08 -0.33 -7.70
C LEU A 2 -8.33 0.46 -8.12
N GLU A 3 -8.17 1.62 -8.75
CA GLU A 3 -9.28 2.40 -9.30
C GLU A 3 -10.06 1.63 -10.39
N SER A 4 -9.37 0.83 -11.21
CA SER A 4 -10.03 0.01 -12.24
C SER A 4 -10.85 -1.15 -11.67
N LEU A 5 -10.80 -1.36 -10.37
CA LEU A 5 -11.67 -2.27 -9.61
C LEU A 5 -12.91 -1.56 -9.03
N GLY A 6 -13.11 -0.28 -9.36
CA GLY A 6 -14.25 0.50 -8.89
C GLY A 6 -14.21 0.82 -7.39
N LEU A 7 -13.03 0.73 -6.75
CA LEU A 7 -12.87 1.04 -5.33
C LEU A 7 -12.67 2.55 -5.12
N PRO A 8 -13.34 3.17 -4.13
CA PRO A 8 -13.09 4.56 -3.75
C PRO A 8 -11.75 4.63 -2.99
N ILE A 9 -10.68 4.99 -3.68
CA ILE A 9 -9.32 5.03 -3.14
C ILE A 9 -8.91 6.46 -2.80
N GLU A 10 -8.38 6.64 -1.58
CA GLU A 10 -7.65 7.82 -1.16
C GLU A 10 -6.19 7.44 -0.89
N VAL A 11 -5.26 8.35 -1.23
CA VAL A 11 -3.82 8.17 -0.95
C VAL A 11 -3.45 9.05 0.22
N VAL A 12 -2.93 8.46 1.28
CA VAL A 12 -2.53 9.16 2.51
C VAL A 12 -1.07 8.88 2.86
N VAL A 13 -0.43 9.84 3.51
CA VAL A 13 0.90 9.63 4.10
C VAL A 13 0.71 8.88 5.41
N ALA A 14 1.34 7.71 5.52
CA ALA A 14 1.23 6.87 6.72
C ALA A 14 1.99 7.49 7.91
N ASN A 15 1.41 7.32 9.10
CA ASN A 15 1.98 7.81 10.36
C ASN A 15 2.64 6.70 11.20
N ASP A 16 2.51 5.44 10.79
CA ASP A 16 3.06 4.29 11.52
C ASP A 16 4.49 3.96 11.05
N PRO A 17 5.39 3.60 11.99
CA PRO A 17 6.75 3.25 11.65
C PRO A 17 6.79 1.89 10.92
N PHE A 18 7.46 1.83 9.76
CA PHE A 18 7.65 0.58 9.01
C PHE A 18 8.60 -0.40 9.73
N PHE A 19 9.58 0.10 10.48
CA PHE A 19 10.66 -0.68 11.11
C PHE A 19 10.60 -0.70 12.66
N GLY A 20 9.49 -1.01 13.28
CA GLY A 20 9.40 -1.26 14.73
C GLY A 20 9.96 -0.14 15.63
N ARG A 21 10.77 -0.47 16.66
CA ARG A 21 11.31 0.51 17.64
C ARG A 21 12.31 1.50 17.05
N VAL A 22 13.10 1.09 16.08
CA VAL A 22 14.01 1.98 15.32
C VAL A 22 13.20 2.96 14.50
N GLY A 23 12.02 2.56 14.05
CA GLY A 23 11.10 3.39 13.28
C GLY A 23 10.49 4.57 14.05
N LYS A 24 10.53 4.61 15.40
CA LYS A 24 9.99 5.78 16.14
C LYS A 24 10.84 7.05 15.94
N MET A 25 12.14 6.92 15.80
CA MET A 25 13.02 8.03 15.45
C MET A 25 12.91 8.39 13.96
N MET A 26 12.66 7.39 13.09
CA MET A 26 12.46 7.60 11.66
C MET A 26 11.02 8.06 11.31
N ALA A 27 10.03 7.82 12.18
CA ALA A 27 8.63 8.19 11.92
C ALA A 27 8.41 9.72 11.80
N ALA A 28 9.22 10.53 12.47
CA ALA A 28 9.21 11.98 12.28
C ALA A 28 9.74 12.34 10.89
N ASN A 29 10.87 11.75 10.47
CA ASN A 29 11.47 11.97 9.15
C ASN A 29 10.62 11.36 8.02
N GLN A 30 9.92 10.23 8.29
CA GLN A 30 9.03 9.59 7.30
C GLN A 30 7.85 10.46 6.88
N ARG A 31 7.31 11.26 7.80
CA ARG A 31 6.24 12.21 7.48
C ARG A 31 6.72 13.35 6.58
N ASP A 32 7.89 13.89 6.90
CA ASP A 32 8.46 15.04 6.17
C ASP A 32 8.92 14.63 4.75
N GLU A 33 9.32 13.36 4.58
CA GLU A 33 9.83 12.82 3.31
C GLU A 33 8.81 11.98 2.53
N ALA A 34 7.58 11.78 3.05
CA ALA A 34 6.56 10.91 2.45
C ALA A 34 7.11 9.51 2.08
N LEU A 35 7.86 8.89 3.00
CA LEU A 35 8.53 7.60 2.76
C LEU A 35 7.55 6.42 2.70
N LYS A 36 6.34 6.58 3.26
CA LYS A 36 5.28 5.58 3.18
C LYS A 36 3.97 6.24 2.75
N LEU A 37 3.42 5.75 1.66
CA LEU A 37 2.07 6.09 1.20
C LEU A 37 1.17 4.89 1.39
N GLU A 38 -0.05 5.11 1.85
CA GLU A 38 -1.09 4.10 1.95
C GLU A 38 -2.26 4.44 1.04
N PHE A 39 -2.80 3.41 0.40
CA PHE A 39 -4.02 3.46 -0.37
C PHE A 39 -5.14 2.95 0.51
N VAL A 40 -6.00 3.86 0.92
CA VAL A 40 -7.06 3.57 1.88
C VAL A 40 -8.43 3.60 1.21
N THR A 41 -9.35 2.79 1.72
CA THR A 41 -10.73 2.74 1.27
C THR A 41 -11.66 2.45 2.45
N PRO A 42 -12.89 2.98 2.46
CA PRO A 42 -13.87 2.62 3.47
C PRO A 42 -14.23 1.13 3.38
N ILE A 43 -14.11 0.41 4.50
CA ILE A 43 -14.60 -0.96 4.65
C ILE A 43 -15.58 -1.02 5.82
N THR A 44 -15.14 -0.63 7.00
CA THR A 44 -15.97 -0.63 8.20
C THR A 44 -16.44 0.76 8.61
N SER A 45 -15.73 1.80 8.20
CA SER A 45 -16.03 3.19 8.52
C SER A 45 -15.47 4.12 7.45
N THR A 46 -16.23 5.16 7.11
CA THR A 46 -15.78 6.27 6.26
C THR A 46 -14.83 7.20 7.01
N GLU A 47 -14.99 7.33 8.32
CA GLU A 47 -14.14 8.20 9.15
C GLU A 47 -12.75 7.59 9.40
N LYS A 48 -12.66 6.25 9.36
CA LYS A 48 -11.41 5.50 9.52
C LYS A 48 -11.27 4.49 8.39
N PRO A 49 -10.91 4.95 7.19
CA PRO A 49 -10.73 4.06 6.07
C PRO A 49 -9.56 3.08 6.33
N THR A 50 -9.64 1.93 5.69
CA THR A 50 -8.67 0.84 5.86
C THR A 50 -7.61 0.90 4.76
N ALA A 51 -6.34 0.83 5.13
CA ALA A 51 -5.25 0.68 4.17
C ALA A 51 -5.28 -0.71 3.53
N ILE A 52 -5.45 -0.77 2.22
CA ILE A 52 -5.48 -2.02 1.44
C ILE A 52 -4.19 -2.25 0.65
N SER A 53 -3.40 -1.21 0.46
CA SER A 53 -2.13 -1.25 -0.25
C SER A 53 -1.20 -0.16 0.25
N SER A 54 0.11 -0.30 0.02
CA SER A 54 1.09 0.71 0.38
C SER A 54 2.28 0.75 -0.56
N VAL A 55 2.90 1.91 -0.67
CA VAL A 55 4.23 2.12 -1.24
C VAL A 55 5.16 2.51 -0.12
N ASN A 56 6.31 1.85 -0.02
CA ASN A 56 7.30 2.12 1.00
C ASN A 56 8.65 2.39 0.32
N ARG A 57 9.28 3.51 0.63
CA ARG A 57 10.63 3.86 0.22
C ARG A 57 11.58 3.52 1.38
N HIS A 58 12.46 2.55 1.15
CA HIS A 58 13.39 2.08 2.17
C HIS A 58 14.70 2.87 2.19
N GLN A 59 14.88 3.78 1.22
CA GLN A 59 16.15 4.48 0.99
C GLN A 59 17.30 3.46 0.89
N ASP A 60 18.39 3.65 1.62
CA ASP A 60 19.58 2.79 1.65
C ASP A 60 19.53 1.68 2.71
N HIS A 61 18.44 1.57 3.48
CA HIS A 61 18.33 0.65 4.63
C HIS A 61 18.75 -0.79 4.28
N PHE A 62 18.19 -1.36 3.23
CA PHE A 62 18.52 -2.71 2.81
C PHE A 62 19.86 -2.78 2.07
N GLY A 63 20.23 -1.72 1.35
CA GLY A 63 21.53 -1.60 0.72
C GLY A 63 22.67 -1.70 1.74
N VAL A 64 22.57 -0.95 2.81
CA VAL A 64 23.54 -0.99 3.92
C VAL A 64 23.50 -2.33 4.65
N THR A 65 22.29 -2.77 5.06
CA THR A 65 22.12 -3.98 5.89
C THR A 65 22.61 -5.26 5.21
N PHE A 66 22.35 -5.39 3.91
CA PHE A 66 22.65 -6.60 3.14
C PHE A 66 23.80 -6.44 2.14
N GLY A 67 24.49 -5.30 2.17
CA GLY A 67 25.61 -5.04 1.25
C GLY A 67 25.21 -4.95 -0.22
N ILE A 68 23.96 -4.54 -0.51
CA ILE A 68 23.47 -4.44 -1.88
C ILE A 68 23.99 -3.15 -2.51
N ARG A 69 24.59 -3.28 -3.69
CA ARG A 69 25.16 -2.14 -4.43
C ARG A 69 24.57 -2.06 -5.83
N SER A 70 24.48 -0.84 -6.33
CA SER A 70 24.16 -0.55 -7.71
C SER A 70 25.36 -0.83 -8.63
N ALA A 71 25.16 -0.76 -9.95
CA ALA A 71 26.19 -1.09 -10.93
C ALA A 71 27.42 -0.15 -10.87
N ASP A 72 27.26 1.06 -10.37
CA ASP A 72 28.34 2.04 -10.12
C ASP A 72 29.10 1.84 -8.80
N GLY A 73 28.68 0.83 -7.99
CA GLY A 73 29.30 0.49 -6.71
C GLY A 73 28.75 1.24 -5.49
N GLU A 74 27.82 2.17 -5.69
CA GLU A 74 27.16 2.89 -4.59
C GLU A 74 26.18 2.00 -3.83
N VAL A 75 25.84 2.37 -2.58
CA VAL A 75 24.82 1.66 -1.79
C VAL A 75 23.47 1.77 -2.48
N ALA A 76 22.83 0.63 -2.73
CA ALA A 76 21.56 0.60 -3.44
C ALA A 76 20.42 1.11 -2.57
N HIS A 77 19.57 1.94 -3.15
CA HIS A 77 18.26 2.31 -2.60
C HIS A 77 17.19 1.33 -3.05
N SER A 78 16.15 1.18 -2.24
CA SER A 78 15.05 0.28 -2.56
C SER A 78 13.69 0.86 -2.20
N ALA A 79 12.66 0.31 -2.81
CA ALA A 79 11.26 0.59 -2.51
C ALA A 79 10.44 -0.67 -2.72
N CYS A 80 9.26 -0.75 -2.11
CA CYS A 80 8.29 -1.80 -2.39
C CYS A 80 6.89 -1.23 -2.59
N PHE A 81 6.10 -2.00 -3.32
CA PHE A 81 4.64 -1.87 -3.38
C PHE A 81 4.05 -3.16 -2.81
N ALA A 82 3.17 -3.01 -1.82
CA ALA A 82 2.53 -4.13 -1.15
C ALA A 82 1.01 -4.04 -1.29
N VAL A 83 0.36 -5.18 -1.51
CA VAL A 83 -1.11 -5.30 -1.58
C VAL A 83 -1.57 -6.23 -0.48
N GLY A 84 -2.48 -5.75 0.36
CA GLY A 84 -3.18 -6.58 1.34
C GLY A 84 -4.32 -7.33 0.66
N VAL A 85 -4.09 -8.57 0.23
CA VAL A 85 -5.05 -9.37 -0.55
C VAL A 85 -6.38 -9.50 0.18
N ASP A 86 -6.34 -9.88 1.46
CA ASP A 86 -7.55 -10.04 2.29
C ASP A 86 -8.33 -8.73 2.44
N ARG A 87 -7.62 -7.62 2.67
CA ARG A 87 -8.24 -6.30 2.79
C ARG A 87 -8.83 -5.82 1.47
N THR A 88 -8.16 -6.10 0.36
CA THR A 88 -8.67 -5.79 -0.98
C THR A 88 -9.92 -6.59 -1.28
N ALA A 89 -9.94 -7.88 -0.94
CA ALA A 89 -11.13 -8.72 -1.08
C ALA A 89 -12.31 -8.19 -0.26
N LEU A 90 -12.06 -7.81 1.01
CA LEU A 90 -13.10 -7.19 1.86
C LEU A 90 -13.59 -5.86 1.28
N ALA A 91 -12.72 -5.03 0.74
CA ALA A 91 -13.09 -3.77 0.09
C ALA A 91 -13.98 -4.01 -1.14
N LEU A 92 -13.65 -5.00 -1.96
CA LEU A 92 -14.46 -5.39 -3.13
C LEU A 92 -15.85 -5.87 -2.71
N LEU A 93 -15.92 -6.77 -1.72
CA LEU A 93 -17.19 -7.27 -1.20
C LEU A 93 -18.04 -6.15 -0.55
N HIS A 94 -17.39 -5.23 0.15
CA HIS A 94 -18.06 -4.06 0.72
C HIS A 94 -18.63 -3.13 -0.36
N THR A 95 -17.85 -2.88 -1.41
CA THR A 95 -18.21 -1.93 -2.47
C THR A 95 -19.25 -2.51 -3.44
N HIS A 96 -19.08 -3.77 -3.83
CA HIS A 96 -19.88 -4.39 -4.92
C HIS A 96 -20.90 -5.43 -4.41
N GLY A 97 -20.88 -5.76 -3.09
CA GLY A 97 -21.78 -6.76 -2.50
C GLY A 97 -21.20 -8.17 -2.54
N LEU A 98 -21.94 -9.10 -1.91
CA LEU A 98 -21.48 -10.49 -1.72
C LEU A 98 -21.72 -11.38 -2.96
N GLU A 99 -22.57 -10.94 -3.89
CA GLU A 99 -22.92 -11.70 -5.10
C GLU A 99 -21.98 -11.29 -6.26
N THR A 100 -20.88 -11.99 -6.42
CA THR A 100 -19.82 -11.64 -7.38
C THR A 100 -20.30 -11.66 -8.84
N ASP A 101 -21.31 -12.45 -9.17
CA ASP A 101 -21.92 -12.51 -10.50
C ASP A 101 -22.65 -11.21 -10.89
N ARG A 102 -23.01 -10.40 -9.87
CA ARG A 102 -23.68 -9.10 -10.05
C ARG A 102 -22.71 -7.92 -10.05
N TRP A 103 -21.44 -8.16 -9.88
CA TRP A 103 -20.43 -7.09 -9.92
C TRP A 103 -20.36 -6.46 -11.32
N PRO A 104 -19.92 -5.19 -11.43
CA PRO A 104 -19.75 -4.54 -12.73
C PRO A 104 -18.92 -5.40 -13.69
N ALA A 105 -19.31 -5.45 -14.95
CA ALA A 105 -18.68 -6.32 -15.95
C ALA A 105 -17.19 -6.03 -16.12
N GLU A 106 -16.79 -4.75 -16.04
CA GLU A 106 -15.40 -4.31 -16.11
C GLU A 106 -14.58 -4.79 -14.91
N VAL A 107 -15.16 -4.84 -13.72
CA VAL A 107 -14.49 -5.35 -12.51
C VAL A 107 -14.30 -6.87 -12.62
N ARG A 108 -15.36 -7.58 -13.05
CA ARG A 108 -15.28 -9.04 -13.25
C ARG A 108 -14.25 -9.41 -14.30
N ALA A 109 -14.19 -8.71 -15.43
CA ALA A 109 -13.21 -8.95 -16.48
C ALA A 109 -11.77 -8.70 -16.04
N ARG A 110 -11.54 -7.90 -14.99
CA ARG A 110 -10.20 -7.68 -14.40
C ARG A 110 -9.79 -8.79 -13.45
N LEU A 111 -10.73 -9.38 -12.73
CA LEU A 111 -10.46 -10.38 -11.70
C LEU A 111 -10.53 -11.82 -12.26
N TRP A 112 -11.37 -12.04 -13.25
CA TRP A 112 -11.56 -13.34 -13.92
C TRP A 112 -11.50 -13.14 -15.44
N PRO A 113 -10.29 -12.94 -16.00
CA PRO A 113 -10.10 -12.70 -17.44
C PRO A 113 -10.41 -13.93 -18.30
#